data_08071ad1b02360193edec6feb9330867
#
_entry.id   08071ad1b02360193edec6feb9330867
#
_cell.length_a   1.000
_cell.length_b   1.000
_cell.length_c   1.000
_cell.angle_alpha   90.00
_cell.angle_beta   90.00
_cell.angle_gamma   90.00
#
_symmetry.space_group_name_H-M   'P 1'
#
loop_
_entity.id
_entity.type
_entity.pdbx_description
1 polymer ?
#
loop_
_entity_poly.entity_id
_entity_poly.type
_entity_poly.pdbx_seq_one_letter_code
_entity_poly.pdbx_strand_id
1 'polypeptide(L)'
;MDEKTPAKIIGIQFSILSPDEIKRNSVAEITTRDTYIGNKPVIGGLFDPRMGVIESGLICPTDGLNYIDTPGYFGHIDLARPVFYIQYLNTIIKILRCVCIKCSKLLVSKERLNYLLKLNKEKRWNKLFSLASKIKRCGEDTSDGCGCKQPNK
;
A
#
# COMPACT_ATOMS: atom_id res chain seq x y z
N MET A 1 -22.96 -21.23 21.08
CA MET A 1 -23.49 -20.51 19.88
C MET A 1 -23.27 -19.05 20.15
N ASP A 2 -22.23 -18.48 19.56
CA ASP A 2 -21.98 -17.05 19.71
C ASP A 2 -23.08 -16.30 18.95
N GLU A 3 -23.95 -15.61 19.65
CA GLU A 3 -24.90 -14.66 19.08
C GLU A 3 -24.12 -13.57 18.36
N LYS A 4 -24.07 -13.66 17.02
CA LYS A 4 -23.50 -12.60 16.21
C LYS A 4 -24.37 -11.36 16.38
N THR A 5 -23.90 -10.40 17.15
CA THR A 5 -24.54 -9.07 17.25
C THR A 5 -24.68 -8.49 15.85
N PRO A 6 -25.89 -8.08 15.44
CA PRO A 6 -26.08 -7.49 14.11
C PRO A 6 -25.30 -6.19 13.99
N ALA A 7 -24.42 -6.13 12.98
CA ALA A 7 -23.62 -4.95 12.69
C ALA A 7 -24.24 -4.17 11.54
N LYS A 8 -24.32 -2.83 11.70
CA LYS A 8 -24.80 -1.93 10.64
C LYS A 8 -23.59 -1.27 9.96
N ILE A 9 -23.52 -1.34 8.63
CA ILE A 9 -22.52 -0.62 7.85
C ILE A 9 -22.86 0.88 7.93
N ILE A 10 -21.93 1.68 8.46
CA ILE A 10 -22.07 3.14 8.60
C ILE A 10 -21.36 3.92 7.51
N GLY A 11 -20.44 3.29 6.79
CA GLY A 11 -19.68 3.89 5.70
C GLY A 11 -18.65 2.95 5.12
N ILE A 12 -18.10 3.35 3.97
CA ILE A 12 -17.00 2.67 3.29
C ILE A 12 -15.87 3.67 3.12
N GLN A 13 -14.65 3.27 3.48
CA GLN A 13 -13.44 4.07 3.29
C GLN A 13 -12.50 3.35 2.33
N PHE A 14 -12.11 4.05 1.25
CA PHE A 14 -11.07 3.55 0.35
C PHE A 14 -9.68 3.94 0.89
N SER A 15 -8.77 2.99 0.90
CA SER A 15 -7.37 3.19 1.33
C SER A 15 -6.43 2.32 0.50
N ILE A 16 -5.12 2.55 0.69
CA ILE A 16 -4.08 1.67 0.13
C ILE A 16 -3.94 0.50 1.09
N LEU A 17 -4.07 -0.72 0.55
CA LEU A 17 -3.88 -1.95 1.34
C LEU A 17 -2.39 -2.20 1.60
N SER A 18 -2.06 -2.63 2.80
CA SER A 18 -0.73 -3.15 3.13
C SER A 18 -0.51 -4.53 2.48
N PRO A 19 0.74 -4.99 2.29
CA PRO A 19 1.01 -6.34 1.79
C PRO A 19 0.33 -7.44 2.62
N ASP A 20 0.29 -7.29 3.93
CA ASP A 20 -0.36 -8.28 4.82
C ASP A 20 -1.89 -8.31 4.64
N GLU A 21 -2.51 -7.15 4.42
CA GLU A 21 -3.95 -7.07 4.12
C GLU A 21 -4.27 -7.68 2.75
N ILE A 22 -3.42 -7.45 1.75
CA ILE A 22 -3.56 -8.05 0.41
C ILE A 22 -3.49 -9.57 0.52
N LYS A 23 -2.48 -10.12 1.20
CA LYS A 23 -2.32 -11.57 1.39
C LYS A 23 -3.47 -12.19 2.18
N ARG A 24 -3.96 -11.52 3.20
CA ARG A 24 -5.11 -12.00 4.01
C ARG A 24 -6.40 -12.07 3.21
N ASN A 25 -6.60 -11.15 2.29
CA ASN A 25 -7.82 -11.08 1.46
C ASN A 25 -7.69 -11.88 0.16
N SER A 26 -6.53 -12.43 -0.14
CA SER A 26 -6.26 -13.20 -1.35
C SER A 26 -6.61 -14.66 -1.17
N VAL A 27 -7.26 -15.24 -2.18
CA VAL A 27 -7.59 -16.68 -2.24
C VAL A 27 -6.55 -17.49 -3.01
N ALA A 28 -5.67 -16.83 -3.79
CA ALA A 28 -4.69 -17.50 -4.62
C ALA A 28 -3.42 -16.68 -4.77
N GLU A 29 -2.26 -17.33 -4.67
CA GLU A 29 -0.98 -16.79 -5.10
C GLU A 29 -0.79 -17.13 -6.58
N ILE A 30 -0.46 -16.13 -7.38
CA ILE A 30 -0.23 -16.27 -8.82
C ILE A 30 1.28 -16.34 -9.05
N THR A 31 1.74 -17.51 -9.50
CA THR A 31 3.16 -17.81 -9.69
C THR A 31 3.56 -17.96 -11.15
N THR A 32 2.59 -18.16 -12.05
CA THR A 32 2.82 -18.29 -13.48
C THR A 32 1.90 -17.37 -14.28
N ARG A 33 2.37 -16.97 -15.47
CA ARG A 33 1.58 -16.17 -16.42
C ARG A 33 0.62 -17.01 -17.27
N ASP A 34 0.70 -18.33 -17.17
CA ASP A 34 -0.11 -19.23 -17.99
C ASP A 34 -1.58 -19.10 -17.58
N THR A 35 -2.46 -19.13 -18.57
CA THR A 35 -3.91 -19.03 -18.37
C THR A 35 -4.55 -20.41 -18.42
N TYR A 36 -4.28 -21.18 -19.48
CA TYR A 36 -4.82 -22.50 -19.73
C TYR A 36 -3.72 -23.48 -20.15
N ILE A 37 -3.90 -24.74 -19.77
CA ILE A 37 -3.19 -25.89 -20.35
C ILE A 37 -4.25 -26.79 -20.98
N GLY A 38 -4.26 -26.84 -22.31
CA GLY A 38 -5.39 -27.42 -23.05
C GLY A 38 -6.67 -26.61 -22.79
N ASN A 39 -7.74 -27.27 -22.33
CA ASN A 39 -9.03 -26.64 -22.02
C ASN A 39 -9.25 -26.44 -20.51
N LYS A 40 -8.20 -26.50 -19.68
CA LYS A 40 -8.33 -26.34 -18.23
C LYS A 40 -7.56 -25.12 -17.75
N PRO A 41 -8.16 -24.27 -16.89
CA PRO A 41 -7.45 -23.15 -16.29
C PRO A 41 -6.34 -23.65 -15.37
N VAL A 42 -5.21 -22.94 -15.38
CA VAL A 42 -4.01 -23.30 -14.61
C VAL A 42 -4.13 -22.82 -13.18
N ILE A 43 -3.95 -23.69 -12.21
CA ILE A 43 -3.86 -23.33 -10.79
C ILE A 43 -2.54 -22.57 -10.57
N GLY A 44 -2.60 -21.41 -9.89
CA GLY A 44 -1.47 -20.49 -9.75
C GLY A 44 -1.21 -19.64 -11.00
N GLY A 45 -2.05 -19.75 -12.03
CA GLY A 45 -2.00 -18.94 -13.24
C GLY A 45 -2.94 -17.74 -13.18
N LEU A 46 -2.93 -16.93 -14.25
CA LEU A 46 -3.73 -15.70 -14.31
C LEU A 46 -5.24 -15.93 -14.30
N PHE A 47 -5.69 -17.13 -14.67
CA PHE A 47 -7.08 -17.57 -14.62
C PHE A 47 -7.32 -18.67 -13.58
N ASP A 48 -6.63 -18.58 -12.45
CA ASP A 48 -6.82 -19.54 -11.37
C ASP A 48 -8.29 -19.61 -10.96
N PRO A 49 -8.93 -20.79 -11.02
CA PRO A 49 -10.36 -20.95 -10.75
C PRO A 49 -10.76 -20.57 -9.33
N ARG A 50 -9.82 -20.50 -8.37
CA ARG A 50 -10.07 -20.01 -7.01
C ARG A 50 -10.45 -18.53 -6.97
N MET A 51 -10.02 -17.75 -7.96
CA MET A 51 -10.41 -16.34 -8.07
C MET A 51 -11.80 -16.14 -8.68
N GLY A 52 -12.42 -17.20 -9.15
CA GLY A 52 -13.70 -17.22 -9.83
C GLY A 52 -13.61 -17.95 -11.16
N VAL A 53 -14.73 -18.45 -11.63
CA VAL A 53 -14.84 -19.19 -12.89
C VAL A 53 -15.61 -18.36 -13.91
N ILE A 54 -15.18 -18.42 -15.17
CA ILE A 54 -15.77 -17.65 -16.28
C ILE A 54 -16.45 -18.55 -17.33
N GLU A 55 -16.24 -19.86 -17.24
CA GLU A 55 -16.77 -20.82 -18.20
C GLU A 55 -17.97 -21.59 -17.65
N SER A 56 -18.92 -21.84 -18.56
CA SER A 56 -20.06 -22.69 -18.24
C SER A 56 -19.60 -24.11 -17.89
N GLY A 57 -20.17 -24.68 -16.82
CA GLY A 57 -19.85 -26.03 -16.35
C GLY A 57 -18.71 -26.11 -15.34
N LEU A 58 -18.00 -25.00 -15.06
CA LEU A 58 -17.02 -24.93 -13.98
C LEU A 58 -17.68 -24.39 -12.69
N ILE A 59 -17.19 -24.85 -11.56
CA ILE A 59 -17.60 -24.41 -10.22
C ILE A 59 -16.40 -23.79 -9.53
N CYS A 60 -16.58 -22.61 -8.95
CA CYS A 60 -15.55 -21.91 -8.21
C CYS A 60 -15.23 -22.68 -6.91
N PRO A 61 -13.97 -23.10 -6.68
CA PRO A 61 -13.61 -23.84 -5.48
C PRO A 61 -13.72 -23.03 -4.18
N THR A 62 -13.73 -21.69 -4.28
CA THR A 62 -13.76 -20.80 -3.11
C THR A 62 -15.15 -20.66 -2.50
N ASP A 63 -16.17 -20.57 -3.32
CA ASP A 63 -17.56 -20.36 -2.89
C ASP A 63 -18.54 -21.47 -3.31
N GLY A 64 -18.12 -22.39 -4.18
CA GLY A 64 -18.96 -23.46 -4.69
C GLY A 64 -20.02 -23.00 -5.70
N LEU A 65 -19.92 -21.76 -6.20
CA LEU A 65 -20.87 -21.17 -7.14
C LEU A 65 -20.43 -21.32 -8.61
N ASN A 66 -21.37 -21.16 -9.50
CA ASN A 66 -21.15 -21.20 -10.95
C ASN A 66 -20.65 -19.81 -11.46
N TYR A 67 -20.34 -19.72 -12.77
CA TYR A 67 -19.83 -18.53 -13.40
C TYR A 67 -20.79 -17.32 -13.40
N ILE A 68 -22.10 -17.51 -13.17
CA ILE A 68 -23.10 -16.45 -13.10
C ILE A 68 -23.18 -15.87 -11.69
N ASP A 69 -23.11 -16.73 -10.67
CA ASP A 69 -23.41 -16.37 -9.28
C ASP A 69 -22.14 -15.98 -8.49
N THR A 70 -20.94 -16.44 -8.92
CA THR A 70 -19.69 -16.09 -8.22
C THR A 70 -19.36 -14.60 -8.40
N PRO A 71 -19.12 -13.86 -7.29
CA PRO A 71 -18.74 -12.46 -7.37
C PRO A 71 -17.28 -12.25 -7.81
N GLY A 72 -16.45 -13.30 -7.80
CA GLY A 72 -15.01 -13.24 -8.00
C GLY A 72 -14.23 -12.86 -6.74
N TYR A 73 -12.97 -13.26 -6.71
CA TYR A 73 -12.07 -13.11 -5.56
C TYR A 73 -10.71 -12.56 -6.00
N PHE A 74 -10.03 -11.88 -5.09
CA PHE A 74 -8.70 -11.36 -5.35
C PHE A 74 -7.64 -12.44 -5.19
N GLY A 75 -6.69 -12.46 -6.12
CA GLY A 75 -5.41 -13.12 -5.97
C GLY A 75 -4.31 -12.11 -5.68
N HIS A 76 -3.10 -12.58 -5.41
CA HIS A 76 -1.93 -11.73 -5.26
C HIS A 76 -0.72 -12.29 -6.01
N ILE A 77 0.21 -11.39 -6.30
CA ILE A 77 1.51 -11.72 -6.90
C ILE A 77 2.58 -11.20 -5.95
N ASP A 78 3.44 -12.09 -5.44
CA ASP A 78 4.62 -11.68 -4.69
C ASP A 78 5.72 -11.23 -5.66
N LEU A 79 6.10 -9.95 -5.55
CA LEU A 79 7.17 -9.40 -6.36
C LEU A 79 8.54 -9.84 -5.82
N ALA A 80 9.47 -10.19 -6.72
CA ALA A 80 10.84 -10.58 -6.36
C ALA A 80 11.59 -9.48 -5.58
N ARG A 81 11.22 -8.21 -5.80
CA ARG A 81 11.73 -7.05 -5.06
C ARG A 81 10.59 -6.06 -4.80
N PRO A 82 10.55 -5.43 -3.61
CA PRO A 82 9.59 -4.36 -3.35
C PRO A 82 9.75 -3.21 -4.36
N VAL A 83 8.63 -2.67 -4.82
CA VAL A 83 8.60 -1.51 -5.70
C VAL A 83 7.74 -0.40 -5.08
N PHE A 84 8.09 0.85 -5.36
CA PHE A 84 7.26 1.96 -4.94
C PHE A 84 5.97 2.01 -5.78
N TYR A 85 4.87 2.33 -5.12
CA TYR A 85 3.60 2.54 -5.81
C TYR A 85 3.68 3.79 -6.70
N ILE A 86 3.68 3.57 -8.02
CA ILE A 86 4.05 4.59 -9.01
C ILE A 86 3.16 5.84 -8.97
N GLN A 87 1.87 5.69 -8.68
CA GLN A 87 0.94 6.82 -8.58
C GLN A 87 1.29 7.78 -7.43
N TYR A 88 1.98 7.29 -6.40
CA TYR A 88 2.39 8.07 -5.22
C TYR A 88 3.88 8.41 -5.22
N LEU A 89 4.61 8.14 -6.31
CA LEU A 89 6.05 8.35 -6.38
C LEU A 89 6.45 9.79 -6.01
N ASN A 90 5.73 10.78 -6.51
CA ASN A 90 5.97 12.18 -6.18
C ASN A 90 5.76 12.49 -4.69
N THR A 91 4.76 11.87 -4.06
CA THR A 91 4.50 12.01 -2.63
C THR A 91 5.59 11.31 -1.81
N ILE A 92 6.02 10.12 -2.23
CA ILE A 92 7.12 9.38 -1.61
C ILE A 92 8.41 10.20 -1.64
N ILE A 93 8.76 10.78 -2.79
CA ILE A 93 9.94 11.65 -2.93
C ILE A 93 9.86 12.86 -1.97
N LYS A 94 8.68 13.48 -1.85
CA LYS A 94 8.48 14.60 -0.90
C LYS A 94 8.67 14.14 0.55
N ILE A 95 8.18 12.97 0.92
CA ILE A 95 8.35 12.40 2.27
C ILE A 95 9.83 12.11 2.53
N LEU A 96 10.52 11.45 1.60
CA LEU A 96 11.94 11.13 1.72
C LEU A 96 12.82 12.37 1.85
N ARG A 97 12.42 13.51 1.27
CA ARG A 97 13.11 14.80 1.44
C ARG A 97 12.90 15.45 2.80
N CYS A 98 11.95 15.00 3.59
CA CYS A 98 11.72 15.49 4.94
C CYS A 98 12.55 14.77 5.99
N VAL A 99 13.18 13.63 5.65
CA VAL A 99 13.98 12.80 6.55
C VAL A 99 15.42 12.70 6.08
N CYS A 100 16.34 12.50 7.03
CA CYS A 100 17.74 12.33 6.72
C CYS A 100 18.01 10.97 6.07
N ILE A 101 18.75 10.96 4.95
CA ILE A 101 19.12 9.73 4.23
C ILE A 101 19.99 8.76 5.05
N LYS A 102 20.75 9.26 6.04
CA LYS A 102 21.67 8.44 6.84
C LYS A 102 21.06 7.96 8.15
N CYS A 103 20.43 8.85 8.92
CA CYS A 103 19.94 8.51 10.25
C CYS A 103 18.40 8.42 10.34
N SER A 104 17.69 8.63 9.24
CA SER A 104 16.22 8.56 9.12
C SER A 104 15.45 9.51 10.06
N LYS A 105 16.14 10.43 10.71
CA LYS A 105 15.50 11.44 11.56
C LYS A 105 14.85 12.53 10.73
N LEU A 106 13.77 13.12 11.25
CA LEU A 106 13.13 14.28 10.62
C LEU A 106 14.12 15.47 10.62
N LEU A 107 14.21 16.17 9.49
CA LEU A 107 15.11 17.30 9.32
C LEU A 107 14.66 18.56 10.05
N VAL A 108 13.37 18.68 10.36
CA VAL A 108 12.75 19.84 11.02
C VAL A 108 12.71 19.60 12.52
N SER A 109 13.00 20.65 13.32
CA SER A 109 13.02 20.58 14.77
C SER A 109 11.64 20.31 15.40
N LYS A 110 11.63 19.70 16.59
CA LYS A 110 10.40 19.38 17.32
C LYS A 110 9.57 20.63 17.66
N GLU A 111 10.23 21.75 17.94
CA GLU A 111 9.57 23.01 18.25
C GLU A 111 8.76 23.54 17.06
N ARG A 112 9.36 23.54 15.88
CA ARG A 112 8.65 23.89 14.63
C ARG A 112 7.56 22.89 14.30
N LEU A 113 7.79 21.59 14.54
CA LEU A 113 6.77 20.56 14.34
C LEU A 113 5.55 20.79 15.23
N ASN A 114 5.75 21.13 16.51
CA ASN A 114 4.66 21.42 17.44
C ASN A 114 3.80 22.63 16.98
N TYR A 115 4.42 23.63 16.41
CA TYR A 115 3.69 24.72 15.77
C TYR A 115 2.88 24.24 14.57
N LEU A 116 3.46 23.40 13.72
CA LEU A 116 2.80 22.85 12.54
C LEU A 116 1.60 21.95 12.89
N LEU A 117 1.63 21.25 14.02
CA LEU A 117 0.51 20.41 14.47
C LEU A 117 -0.79 21.19 14.74
N LYS A 118 -0.69 22.48 15.01
CA LYS A 118 -1.85 23.39 15.19
C LYS A 118 -2.52 23.77 13.86
N LEU A 119 -1.86 23.51 12.71
CA LEU A 119 -2.39 23.86 11.40
C LEU A 119 -3.31 22.74 10.85
N ASN A 120 -4.19 23.10 9.91
CA ASN A 120 -4.96 22.16 9.11
C ASN A 120 -4.03 21.19 8.36
N LYS A 121 -4.49 19.93 8.10
CA LYS A 121 -3.69 18.83 7.52
C LYS A 121 -2.96 19.24 6.23
N GLU A 122 -3.66 19.85 5.26
CA GLU A 122 -3.06 20.26 3.98
C GLU A 122 -2.01 21.37 4.16
N LYS A 123 -2.33 22.42 4.93
CA LYS A 123 -1.39 23.51 5.22
C LYS A 123 -0.18 23.00 5.99
N ARG A 124 -0.38 22.07 6.92
CA ARG A 124 0.68 21.42 7.69
C ARG A 124 1.68 20.73 6.79
N TRP A 125 1.21 19.88 5.88
CA TRP A 125 2.06 19.13 4.96
C TRP A 125 2.90 20.07 4.07
N ASN A 126 2.25 21.02 3.42
CA ASN A 126 2.93 21.97 2.52
C ASN A 126 3.97 22.80 3.25
N LYS A 127 3.67 23.23 4.48
CA LYS A 127 4.60 24.01 5.31
C LYS A 127 5.79 23.16 5.78
N LEU A 128 5.53 21.92 6.24
CA LEU A 128 6.58 20.97 6.63
C LEU A 128 7.55 20.72 5.48
N PHE A 129 7.04 20.39 4.30
CA PHE A 129 7.86 20.17 3.11
C PHE A 129 8.67 21.42 2.72
N SER A 130 8.06 22.60 2.76
CA SER A 130 8.74 23.86 2.46
C SER A 130 9.89 24.17 3.44
N LEU A 131 9.76 23.80 4.72
CA LEU A 131 10.81 23.96 5.70
C LEU A 131 11.92 22.91 5.50
N ALA A 132 11.55 21.64 5.41
CA ALA A 132 12.49 20.54 5.27
C ALA A 132 13.34 20.64 3.99
N SER A 133 12.75 21.06 2.88
CA SER A 133 13.45 21.18 1.59
C SER A 133 14.55 22.26 1.55
N LYS A 134 14.57 23.17 2.51
CA LYS A 134 15.61 24.20 2.65
C LYS A 134 16.84 23.72 3.41
N ILE A 135 16.70 22.64 4.19
CA ILE A 135 17.74 22.09 5.05
C ILE A 135 18.70 21.27 4.20
N LYS A 136 19.96 21.65 4.16
CA LYS A 136 21.00 21.00 3.35
C LYS A 136 21.80 19.96 4.13
N ARG A 137 21.87 20.08 5.44
CA ARG A 137 22.56 19.12 6.32
C ARG A 137 21.69 18.72 7.50
N CYS A 138 21.74 17.46 7.86
CA CYS A 138 21.07 16.97 9.06
C CYS A 138 21.72 17.60 10.29
N GLY A 139 20.94 18.23 11.14
CA GLY A 139 21.43 18.97 12.32
C GLY A 139 21.52 20.48 12.14
N GLU A 140 21.16 21.01 10.98
CA GLU A 140 21.03 22.47 10.79
C GLU A 140 19.89 23.08 11.64
N ASP A 141 18.80 22.33 11.79
CA ASP A 141 17.60 22.75 12.52
C ASP A 141 17.37 21.94 13.80
N THR A 142 18.14 20.87 14.00
CA THR A 142 17.98 19.91 15.12
C THR A 142 19.31 19.72 15.82
N SER A 143 19.29 19.67 17.16
CA SER A 143 20.49 19.47 17.96
C SER A 143 21.08 18.04 17.89
N ASP A 144 20.27 17.06 17.44
CA ASP A 144 20.59 15.64 17.45
C ASP A 144 20.86 15.07 16.03
N GLY A 145 21.19 15.92 15.09
CA GLY A 145 21.47 15.55 13.71
C GLY A 145 22.84 14.85 13.52
N CYS A 146 22.95 14.02 12.48
CA CYS A 146 24.18 13.30 12.15
C CYS A 146 25.17 14.09 11.28
N GLY A 147 24.90 15.35 10.93
CA GLY A 147 25.76 16.21 10.08
C GLY A 147 25.76 15.83 8.59
N CYS A 148 25.08 14.78 8.18
CA CYS A 148 25.09 14.29 6.80
C CYS A 148 24.47 15.30 5.83
N LYS A 149 25.14 15.53 4.70
CA LYS A 149 24.63 16.34 3.60
C LYS A 149 23.45 15.64 2.93
N GLN A 150 22.37 16.35 2.72
CA GLN A 150 21.20 15.81 2.04
C GLN A 150 21.37 15.84 0.52
N PRO A 151 20.75 14.91 -0.24
CA PRO A 151 20.83 14.90 -1.69
C PRO A 151 20.31 16.21 -2.28
N ASN A 152 21.03 16.74 -3.24
CA ASN A 152 20.51 17.80 -4.11
C ASN A 152 19.47 17.19 -5.08
N LYS A 153 18.66 18.07 -5.69
CA LYS A 153 17.66 17.65 -6.70
C LYS A 153 18.28 16.80 -7.79
#